data_3023516bb284c121efab9d9edad71530
#
_entry.id   3023516bb284c121efab9d9edad71530
#
_cell.length_a   1.000
_cell.length_b   1.000
_cell.length_c   1.000
_cell.angle_alpha   90.00
_cell.angle_beta   90.00
_cell.angle_gamma   90.00
#
_symmetry.space_group_name_H-M   'P 1'
#
loop_
_entity.id
_entity.type
_entity.pdbx_description
1 polymer ?
#
loop_
_entity_poly.entity_id
_entity_poly.type
_entity_poly.pdbx_seq_one_letter_code
_entity_poly.pdbx_strand_id
1 'polypeptide(L)'
;MTMTGIMKKSWAMAGASLLSISAAAATKVDADLPVYEKASGISGNLSSVGSDTLANLMTLWAEGFKRFYPNVNIQIQAAGSSTAPPALTEGTSNIGPMSRKMKDKELAAFETRYGYKPTAIPVAIDALAVYVHKDNPIKGMSIQDVDAVFSSTRKCGSAIDINTWGKAGLTGAWVNRDVQLFGRNSVSGTYGYFKKKSLCKGDYKNTVNEQPGSASVVQSVATSINGIGYSGIGYKTSSVRAVPLSKKPGQTPVEATPVNAVTGDYPLSRYLYVYVNKAPNKPLSPLDREFVKLVLSKAGQEVVVKDGYIPLPAAVVAKQMAKLGM
;
A
#
# COMPACT_ATOMS: atom_id res chain seq x y z
N MET A 1 38.69 50.78 -59.41
CA MET A 1 37.63 51.16 -58.45
C MET A 1 36.97 49.85 -57.99
N THR A 2 37.37 49.43 -56.85
CA THR A 2 37.05 48.13 -56.24
C THR A 2 35.85 48.29 -55.31
N MET A 3 34.80 47.48 -55.47
CA MET A 3 33.70 47.37 -54.49
C MET A 3 33.70 45.98 -53.91
N THR A 4 34.01 45.89 -52.65
CA THR A 4 34.05 44.71 -51.81
C THR A 4 32.67 44.33 -51.38
N GLY A 5 32.21 43.12 -51.70
CA GLY A 5 30.96 42.54 -51.23
C GLY A 5 31.14 41.80 -49.91
N ILE A 6 30.35 42.19 -48.89
CA ILE A 6 30.33 41.58 -47.58
C ILE A 6 29.31 40.43 -47.60
N MET A 7 29.78 39.18 -47.47
CA MET A 7 28.96 37.99 -47.27
C MET A 7 28.56 37.91 -45.79
N LYS A 8 27.25 38.00 -45.49
CA LYS A 8 26.68 37.66 -44.21
C LYS A 8 26.53 36.16 -44.06
N LYS A 9 27.28 35.56 -43.16
CA LYS A 9 27.07 34.18 -42.72
C LYS A 9 25.93 34.11 -41.71
N SER A 10 24.83 33.48 -42.10
CA SER A 10 23.73 33.12 -41.20
C SER A 10 24.10 31.84 -40.42
N TRP A 11 24.24 31.95 -39.13
CA TRP A 11 24.35 30.78 -38.23
C TRP A 11 22.95 30.28 -37.88
N ALA A 12 22.58 29.10 -38.34
CA ALA A 12 21.41 28.37 -37.88
C ALA A 12 21.78 27.68 -36.58
N MET A 13 21.21 28.12 -35.46
CA MET A 13 21.24 27.37 -34.21
C MET A 13 20.25 26.22 -34.30
N ALA A 14 20.77 25.01 -34.43
CA ALA A 14 19.99 23.80 -34.21
C ALA A 14 19.80 23.60 -32.70
N GLY A 15 18.59 23.89 -32.22
CA GLY A 15 18.20 23.59 -30.86
C GLY A 15 17.99 22.07 -30.68
N ALA A 16 18.95 21.40 -30.06
CA ALA A 16 18.78 20.02 -29.62
C ALA A 16 17.87 19.99 -28.38
N SER A 17 16.60 19.65 -28.56
CA SER A 17 15.68 19.35 -27.46
C SER A 17 16.11 18.04 -26.80
N LEU A 18 16.79 18.12 -25.68
CA LEU A 18 17.02 16.99 -24.77
C LEU A 18 15.68 16.58 -24.17
N LEU A 19 15.05 15.58 -24.76
CA LEU A 19 13.97 14.80 -24.14
C LEU A 19 14.57 14.06 -22.94
N SER A 20 14.41 14.61 -21.76
CA SER A 20 14.69 13.93 -20.49
C SER A 20 13.64 12.82 -20.34
N ILE A 21 13.97 11.62 -20.79
CA ILE A 21 13.24 10.40 -20.44
C ILE A 21 13.56 10.16 -18.96
N SER A 22 12.68 10.60 -18.05
CA SER A 22 12.65 10.13 -16.68
C SER A 22 12.29 8.64 -16.70
N ALA A 23 13.29 7.80 -16.82
CA ALA A 23 13.15 6.39 -16.49
C ALA A 23 12.79 6.32 -15.02
N ALA A 24 11.52 6.06 -14.71
CA ALA A 24 11.13 5.67 -13.36
C ALA A 24 12.01 4.47 -13.00
N ALA A 25 12.96 4.67 -12.08
CA ALA A 25 13.83 3.59 -11.64
C ALA A 25 12.93 2.50 -11.07
N ALA A 26 12.88 1.35 -11.76
CA ALA A 26 12.14 0.20 -11.29
C ALA A 26 12.62 -0.12 -9.86
N THR A 27 11.71 -0.26 -8.93
CA THR A 27 12.03 -0.65 -7.55
C THR A 27 12.78 -1.98 -7.59
N LYS A 28 14.04 -1.97 -7.20
CA LYS A 28 14.86 -3.18 -7.16
C LYS A 28 14.73 -3.85 -5.80
N VAL A 29 14.72 -5.16 -5.82
CA VAL A 29 14.83 -5.99 -4.63
C VAL A 29 16.24 -5.88 -4.08
N ASP A 30 16.39 -5.84 -2.75
CA ASP A 30 17.69 -5.82 -2.09
C ASP A 30 18.50 -7.09 -2.47
N ALA A 31 19.76 -6.90 -2.88
CA ALA A 31 20.60 -7.98 -3.35
C ALA A 31 20.93 -9.00 -2.26
N ASP A 32 21.00 -8.54 -1.01
CA ASP A 32 21.38 -9.33 0.18
C ASP A 32 20.20 -10.14 0.76
N LEU A 33 19.04 -10.13 0.09
CA LEU A 33 17.91 -10.98 0.49
C LEU A 33 18.25 -12.46 0.29
N PRO A 34 17.80 -13.33 1.23
CA PRO A 34 18.07 -14.76 1.15
C PRO A 34 17.44 -15.39 -0.09
N VAL A 35 18.17 -16.28 -0.74
CA VAL A 35 17.63 -17.12 -1.81
C VAL A 35 16.71 -18.16 -1.20
N TYR A 36 15.57 -18.42 -1.83
CA TYR A 36 14.66 -19.47 -1.37
C TYR A 36 15.18 -20.86 -1.76
N GLU A 37 15.40 -21.69 -0.75
CA GLU A 37 15.73 -23.10 -0.92
C GLU A 37 14.58 -23.95 -0.40
N LYS A 38 14.02 -24.82 -1.27
CA LYS A 38 12.88 -25.67 -0.91
C LYS A 38 13.30 -26.79 0.06
N ALA A 39 12.47 -27.07 1.04
CA ALA A 39 12.57 -28.27 1.86
C ALA A 39 11.81 -29.45 1.22
N SER A 40 12.15 -30.68 1.59
CA SER A 40 11.42 -31.89 1.18
C SER A 40 10.24 -32.16 2.13
N GLY A 41 9.25 -32.95 1.64
CA GLY A 41 8.16 -33.46 2.47
C GLY A 41 7.10 -32.42 2.85
N ILE A 42 7.00 -31.29 2.16
CA ILE A 42 5.97 -30.27 2.43
C ILE A 42 4.70 -30.57 1.65
N SER A 43 3.60 -30.75 2.38
CA SER A 43 2.26 -30.99 1.85
C SER A 43 1.20 -30.54 2.87
N GLY A 44 -0.07 -30.54 2.48
CA GLY A 44 -1.19 -30.23 3.37
C GLY A 44 -2.00 -29.02 2.93
N ASN A 45 -2.79 -28.47 3.85
CA ASN A 45 -3.70 -27.36 3.58
C ASN A 45 -3.17 -26.08 4.25
N LEU A 46 -3.07 -25.01 3.48
CA LEU A 46 -2.72 -23.66 3.94
C LEU A 46 -3.93 -22.74 3.72
N SER A 47 -4.52 -22.27 4.81
CA SER A 47 -5.65 -21.35 4.80
C SER A 47 -5.18 -19.95 5.14
N SER A 48 -5.58 -18.97 4.32
CA SER A 48 -5.30 -17.54 4.49
C SER A 48 -6.61 -16.77 4.54
N VAL A 49 -6.88 -16.12 5.67
CA VAL A 49 -8.07 -15.27 5.86
C VAL A 49 -7.63 -13.89 6.31
N GLY A 50 -8.02 -12.83 5.59
CA GLY A 50 -7.64 -11.48 6.02
C GLY A 50 -7.79 -10.39 4.97
N SER A 51 -6.76 -9.57 4.86
CA SER A 51 -6.77 -8.30 4.15
C SER A 51 -6.93 -8.43 2.65
N ASP A 52 -7.92 -7.76 2.08
CA ASP A 52 -8.05 -7.52 0.65
C ASP A 52 -6.85 -6.73 0.05
N THR A 53 -6.25 -5.81 0.82
CA THR A 53 -5.05 -5.09 0.36
C THR A 53 -3.91 -6.02 -0.06
N LEU A 54 -3.81 -7.20 0.54
CA LEU A 54 -2.80 -8.20 0.21
C LEU A 54 -3.35 -9.30 -0.71
N ALA A 55 -4.58 -9.19 -1.23
CA ALA A 55 -5.22 -10.26 -2.00
C ALA A 55 -4.35 -10.74 -3.18
N ASN A 56 -3.89 -9.80 -4.02
CA ASN A 56 -3.02 -10.11 -5.15
C ASN A 56 -1.68 -10.72 -4.71
N LEU A 57 -1.03 -10.11 -3.70
CA LEU A 57 0.22 -10.64 -3.14
C LEU A 57 0.06 -12.09 -2.66
N MET A 58 -0.99 -12.36 -1.87
CA MET A 58 -1.25 -13.71 -1.36
C MET A 58 -1.49 -14.70 -2.50
N THR A 59 -2.20 -14.31 -3.55
CA THR A 59 -2.45 -15.15 -4.73
C THR A 59 -1.14 -15.43 -5.47
N LEU A 60 -0.34 -14.42 -5.76
CA LEU A 60 0.94 -14.56 -6.46
C LEU A 60 1.94 -15.41 -5.66
N TRP A 61 2.02 -15.21 -4.34
CA TRP A 61 2.86 -16.06 -3.48
C TRP A 61 2.35 -17.51 -3.43
N ALA A 62 1.02 -17.72 -3.38
CA ALA A 62 0.44 -19.04 -3.41
C ALA A 62 0.73 -19.77 -4.73
N GLU A 63 0.61 -19.09 -5.86
CA GLU A 63 0.99 -19.62 -7.18
C GLU A 63 2.48 -19.98 -7.24
N GLY A 64 3.36 -19.09 -6.75
CA GLY A 64 4.79 -19.34 -6.63
C GLY A 64 5.10 -20.55 -5.74
N PHE A 65 4.43 -20.64 -4.59
CA PHE A 65 4.60 -21.73 -3.63
C PHE A 65 4.16 -23.09 -4.20
N LYS A 66 3.04 -23.13 -4.91
CA LYS A 66 2.54 -24.35 -5.58
C LYS A 66 3.49 -24.90 -6.64
N ARG A 67 4.34 -24.08 -7.27
CA ARG A 67 5.36 -24.56 -8.20
C ARG A 67 6.43 -25.40 -7.49
N PHE A 68 6.75 -25.07 -6.23
CA PHE A 68 7.66 -25.85 -5.39
C PHE A 68 6.98 -27.04 -4.73
N TYR A 69 5.70 -26.88 -4.37
CA TYR A 69 4.92 -27.87 -3.58
C TYR A 69 3.54 -28.12 -4.21
N PRO A 70 3.48 -28.92 -5.30
CA PRO A 70 2.23 -29.16 -6.03
C PRO A 70 1.12 -29.81 -5.17
N ASN A 71 1.51 -30.56 -4.13
CA ASN A 71 0.59 -31.27 -3.23
C ASN A 71 0.06 -30.38 -2.07
N VAL A 72 0.41 -29.09 -2.04
CA VAL A 72 -0.16 -28.15 -1.07
C VAL A 72 -1.44 -27.55 -1.63
N ASN A 73 -2.53 -27.65 -0.86
CA ASN A 73 -3.79 -26.98 -1.17
C ASN A 73 -3.81 -25.62 -0.45
N ILE A 74 -3.97 -24.52 -1.20
CA ILE A 74 -3.99 -23.16 -0.65
C ILE A 74 -5.36 -22.54 -0.88
N GLN A 75 -5.98 -22.05 0.20
CA GLN A 75 -7.25 -21.34 0.19
C GLN A 75 -7.04 -19.89 0.67
N ILE A 76 -7.53 -18.93 -0.09
CA ILE A 76 -7.38 -17.50 0.22
C ILE A 76 -8.76 -16.85 0.29
N GLN A 77 -9.05 -16.22 1.43
CA GLN A 77 -10.25 -15.41 1.66
C GLN A 77 -9.83 -13.98 2.04
N ALA A 78 -10.01 -13.05 1.11
CA ALA A 78 -9.58 -11.66 1.24
C ALA A 78 -10.75 -10.74 1.62
N ALA A 79 -11.35 -10.96 2.79
CA ALA A 79 -12.57 -10.27 3.25
C ALA A 79 -12.31 -8.99 4.09
N GLY A 80 -11.05 -8.65 4.33
CA GLY A 80 -10.62 -7.50 5.12
C GLY A 80 -9.82 -7.86 6.37
N SER A 81 -8.93 -6.98 6.81
CA SER A 81 -8.01 -7.27 7.94
C SER A 81 -8.71 -7.68 9.24
N SER A 82 -9.95 -7.24 9.45
CA SER A 82 -10.67 -7.57 10.69
C SER A 82 -11.15 -9.02 10.76
N THR A 83 -11.06 -9.79 9.66
CA THR A 83 -11.39 -11.22 9.64
C THR A 83 -10.20 -12.11 10.03
N ALA A 84 -8.96 -11.61 9.93
CA ALA A 84 -7.76 -12.38 10.26
C ALA A 84 -7.66 -12.75 11.76
N PRO A 85 -7.86 -11.80 12.73
CA PRO A 85 -7.73 -12.13 14.14
C PRO A 85 -8.66 -13.25 14.62
N PRO A 86 -9.98 -13.24 14.36
CA PRO A 86 -10.84 -14.34 14.77
C PRO A 86 -10.48 -15.65 14.08
N ALA A 87 -10.18 -15.65 12.77
CA ALA A 87 -9.80 -16.86 12.04
C ALA A 87 -8.53 -17.52 12.59
N LEU A 88 -7.51 -16.71 12.96
CA LEU A 88 -6.31 -17.21 13.62
C LEU A 88 -6.58 -17.71 15.04
N THR A 89 -7.45 -17.02 15.79
CA THR A 89 -7.81 -17.41 17.17
C THR A 89 -8.58 -18.72 17.19
N GLU A 90 -9.51 -18.90 16.26
CA GLU A 90 -10.29 -20.15 16.13
C GLU A 90 -9.52 -21.29 15.45
N GLY A 91 -8.33 -21.01 14.87
CA GLY A 91 -7.53 -22.00 14.15
C GLY A 91 -8.09 -22.38 12.78
N THR A 92 -9.02 -21.60 12.25
CA THR A 92 -9.59 -21.80 10.90
C THR A 92 -8.69 -21.23 9.79
N SER A 93 -7.67 -20.47 10.15
CA SER A 93 -6.64 -19.96 9.24
C SER A 93 -5.25 -20.15 9.82
N ASN A 94 -4.29 -20.53 8.96
CA ASN A 94 -2.87 -20.60 9.28
C ASN A 94 -2.23 -19.21 9.19
N ILE A 95 -2.65 -18.44 8.19
CA ILE A 95 -2.05 -17.18 7.77
C ILE A 95 -3.09 -16.07 7.85
N GLY A 96 -2.77 -14.98 8.56
CA GLY A 96 -3.62 -13.81 8.71
C GLY A 96 -3.02 -12.56 8.06
N PRO A 97 -3.25 -12.31 6.74
CA PRO A 97 -2.79 -11.08 6.10
C PRO A 97 -3.51 -9.86 6.67
N MET A 98 -2.76 -8.81 7.00
CA MET A 98 -3.34 -7.58 7.56
C MET A 98 -2.64 -6.33 7.02
N SER A 99 -3.41 -5.32 6.65
CA SER A 99 -2.91 -4.00 6.22
C SER A 99 -2.85 -2.97 7.36
N ARG A 100 -2.94 -3.45 8.58
CA ARG A 100 -2.72 -2.75 9.85
C ARG A 100 -2.20 -3.72 10.90
N LYS A 101 -1.65 -3.21 11.99
CA LYS A 101 -1.41 -4.07 13.17
C LYS A 101 -2.75 -4.50 13.79
N MET A 102 -2.76 -5.67 14.42
CA MET A 102 -3.86 -6.08 15.29
C MET A 102 -4.12 -5.03 16.37
N LYS A 103 -5.38 -4.84 16.71
CA LYS A 103 -5.81 -3.98 17.82
C LYS A 103 -5.58 -4.71 19.16
N ASP A 104 -5.46 -3.95 20.24
CA ASP A 104 -5.22 -4.54 21.57
C ASP A 104 -6.26 -5.60 21.95
N LYS A 105 -7.55 -5.37 21.67
CA LYS A 105 -8.61 -6.35 21.89
C LYS A 105 -8.47 -7.63 21.05
N GLU A 106 -7.93 -7.52 19.83
CA GLU A 106 -7.70 -8.66 18.94
C GLU A 106 -6.50 -9.49 19.44
N LEU A 107 -5.45 -8.81 19.93
CA LEU A 107 -4.30 -9.45 20.57
C LEU A 107 -4.71 -10.15 21.89
N ALA A 108 -5.53 -9.48 22.72
CA ALA A 108 -6.01 -10.04 23.98
C ALA A 108 -6.87 -11.30 23.77
N ALA A 109 -7.76 -11.30 22.78
CA ALA A 109 -8.59 -12.48 22.45
C ALA A 109 -7.72 -13.68 22.06
N PHE A 110 -6.69 -13.46 21.24
CA PHE A 110 -5.75 -14.52 20.86
C PHE A 110 -4.92 -14.99 22.07
N GLU A 111 -4.43 -14.07 22.88
CA GLU A 111 -3.64 -14.37 24.09
C GLU A 111 -4.46 -15.15 25.12
N THR A 112 -5.74 -14.84 25.29
CA THR A 112 -6.65 -15.61 26.15
C THR A 112 -6.78 -17.07 25.68
N ARG A 113 -6.80 -17.31 24.37
CA ARG A 113 -6.94 -18.65 23.79
C ARG A 113 -5.67 -19.50 23.90
N TYR A 114 -4.50 -18.87 23.65
CA TYR A 114 -3.23 -19.58 23.47
C TYR A 114 -2.21 -19.35 24.57
N GLY A 115 -2.39 -18.37 25.46
CA GLY A 115 -1.42 -17.98 26.50
C GLY A 115 -0.26 -17.13 25.98
N TYR A 116 -0.28 -16.71 24.72
CA TYR A 116 0.74 -15.86 24.09
C TYR A 116 0.14 -15.08 22.90
N LYS A 117 0.83 -14.03 22.47
CA LYS A 117 0.38 -13.18 21.35
C LYS A 117 0.76 -13.77 20.00
N PRO A 118 -0.05 -13.56 18.95
CA PRO A 118 0.30 -13.98 17.59
C PRO A 118 1.52 -13.22 17.09
N THR A 119 2.29 -13.83 16.19
CA THR A 119 3.49 -13.22 15.63
C THR A 119 3.15 -12.40 14.39
N ALA A 120 3.42 -11.09 14.45
CA ALA A 120 3.35 -10.19 13.31
C ALA A 120 4.65 -10.26 12.50
N ILE A 121 4.54 -10.50 11.20
CA ILE A 121 5.63 -10.57 10.23
C ILE A 121 5.38 -9.47 9.19
N PRO A 122 6.16 -8.38 9.13
CA PRO A 122 6.15 -7.48 7.99
C PRO A 122 6.52 -8.25 6.72
N VAL A 123 5.78 -8.06 5.64
CA VAL A 123 6.00 -8.78 4.38
C VAL A 123 6.17 -7.86 3.16
N ALA A 124 5.72 -6.61 3.26
CA ALA A 124 5.88 -5.57 2.26
C ALA A 124 5.73 -4.19 2.89
N ILE A 125 6.14 -3.14 2.17
CA ILE A 125 5.85 -1.74 2.51
C ILE A 125 4.84 -1.22 1.49
N ASP A 126 3.83 -0.49 1.99
CA ASP A 126 2.80 0.18 1.22
C ASP A 126 2.88 1.68 1.44
N ALA A 127 2.89 2.45 0.36
CA ALA A 127 2.59 3.87 0.37
C ALA A 127 1.08 4.00 0.13
N LEU A 128 0.26 3.99 1.21
CA LEU A 128 -1.19 4.15 1.06
C LEU A 128 -1.49 5.46 0.34
N ALA A 129 -1.95 5.37 -0.90
CA ALA A 129 -2.13 6.53 -1.74
C ALA A 129 -3.53 7.12 -1.63
N VAL A 130 -3.61 8.44 -1.67
CA VAL A 130 -4.83 9.18 -1.98
C VAL A 130 -4.87 9.36 -3.49
N TYR A 131 -5.87 8.79 -4.13
CA TYR A 131 -6.03 8.79 -5.58
C TYR A 131 -7.07 9.80 -6.03
N VAL A 132 -6.79 10.43 -7.15
CA VAL A 132 -7.75 11.21 -7.94
C VAL A 132 -7.75 10.71 -9.38
N HIS A 133 -8.78 11.07 -10.16
CA HIS A 133 -8.79 10.82 -11.59
C HIS A 133 -7.52 11.40 -12.25
N LYS A 134 -6.99 10.73 -13.27
CA LYS A 134 -5.73 11.14 -13.94
C LYS A 134 -5.71 12.60 -14.40
N ASP A 135 -6.87 13.14 -14.80
CA ASP A 135 -7.02 14.49 -15.32
C ASP A 135 -7.34 15.55 -14.23
N ASN A 136 -7.42 15.15 -12.96
CA ASN A 136 -7.60 16.11 -11.86
C ASN A 136 -6.31 16.88 -11.65
N PRO A 137 -6.30 18.24 -11.67
CA PRO A 137 -5.07 19.03 -11.65
C PRO A 137 -4.50 19.30 -10.25
N ILE A 138 -5.09 18.76 -9.16
CA ILE A 138 -4.58 19.03 -7.80
C ILE A 138 -3.11 18.64 -7.66
N LYS A 139 -2.26 19.52 -7.19
CA LYS A 139 -0.81 19.31 -7.15
C LYS A 139 -0.32 18.60 -5.88
N GLY A 140 -1.09 18.70 -4.79
CA GLY A 140 -0.76 18.08 -3.51
C GLY A 140 -1.77 18.47 -2.44
N MET A 141 -1.72 17.76 -1.32
CA MET A 141 -2.59 18.00 -0.15
C MET A 141 -1.79 17.77 1.14
N SER A 142 -2.10 18.51 2.19
CA SER A 142 -1.64 18.15 3.53
C SER A 142 -2.56 17.07 4.13
N ILE A 143 -2.09 16.40 5.18
CA ILE A 143 -2.96 15.48 5.97
C ILE A 143 -4.18 16.23 6.52
N GLN A 144 -4.03 17.50 6.87
CA GLN A 144 -5.14 18.32 7.32
C GLN A 144 -6.19 18.57 6.20
N ASP A 145 -5.75 18.74 4.95
CA ASP A 145 -6.67 18.87 3.81
C ASP A 145 -7.37 17.54 3.52
N VAL A 146 -6.66 16.42 3.60
CA VAL A 146 -7.24 15.08 3.46
C VAL A 146 -8.31 14.84 4.53
N ASP A 147 -8.05 15.23 5.78
CA ASP A 147 -9.05 15.21 6.85
C ASP A 147 -10.27 16.08 6.52
N ALA A 148 -10.04 17.31 6.04
CA ALA A 148 -11.11 18.22 5.65
C ALA A 148 -11.99 17.69 4.51
N VAL A 149 -11.40 16.88 3.61
CA VAL A 149 -12.12 16.22 2.52
C VAL A 149 -12.95 15.05 3.00
N PHE A 150 -12.39 14.15 3.81
CA PHE A 150 -13.03 12.87 4.16
C PHE A 150 -13.76 12.85 5.50
N SER A 151 -13.43 13.78 6.43
CA SER A 151 -13.93 13.75 7.80
C SER A 151 -15.06 14.75 8.04
N SER A 152 -16.09 14.31 8.76
CA SER A 152 -17.13 15.17 9.30
C SER A 152 -16.68 15.94 10.56
N THR A 153 -15.74 15.38 11.31
CA THR A 153 -15.27 15.94 12.60
C THR A 153 -13.99 16.76 12.48
N ARG A 154 -13.23 16.63 11.38
CA ARG A 154 -12.01 17.39 11.06
C ARG A 154 -11.01 17.50 12.23
N LYS A 155 -10.76 16.36 12.90
CA LYS A 155 -9.90 16.31 14.10
C LYS A 155 -8.42 16.63 13.86
N CYS A 156 -7.97 16.69 12.61
CA CYS A 156 -6.62 17.17 12.27
C CYS A 156 -6.51 18.70 12.26
N GLY A 157 -7.59 19.42 12.57
CA GLY A 157 -7.56 20.85 12.84
C GLY A 157 -7.97 21.77 11.69
N SER A 158 -8.54 21.24 10.60
CA SER A 158 -9.08 22.11 9.55
C SER A 158 -10.35 22.84 10.02
N ALA A 159 -10.36 24.16 9.84
CA ALA A 159 -11.55 24.99 10.11
C ALA A 159 -12.62 24.84 9.02
N ILE A 160 -12.21 24.50 7.79
CA ILE A 160 -13.11 24.42 6.64
C ILE A 160 -13.46 22.97 6.31
N ASP A 161 -14.67 22.78 5.79
CA ASP A 161 -15.10 21.54 5.17
C ASP A 161 -14.85 21.61 3.66
N ILE A 162 -13.99 20.72 3.15
CA ILE A 162 -13.68 20.63 1.72
C ILE A 162 -14.66 19.66 1.07
N ASN A 163 -15.71 20.20 0.47
CA ASN A 163 -16.71 19.44 -0.27
C ASN A 163 -16.73 19.78 -1.78
N THR A 164 -16.00 20.83 -2.19
CA THR A 164 -15.79 21.16 -3.62
C THR A 164 -14.29 21.23 -3.92
N TRP A 165 -13.94 21.02 -5.19
CA TRP A 165 -12.55 21.15 -5.63
C TRP A 165 -12.01 22.60 -5.55
N GLY A 166 -12.91 23.58 -5.62
CA GLY A 166 -12.56 24.99 -5.37
C GLY A 166 -12.08 25.24 -3.95
N LYS A 167 -12.74 24.63 -2.94
CA LYS A 167 -12.27 24.68 -1.55
C LYS A 167 -10.94 23.90 -1.33
N ALA A 168 -10.63 22.96 -2.21
CA ALA A 168 -9.33 22.31 -2.25
C ALA A 168 -8.25 23.14 -2.99
N GLY A 169 -8.59 24.35 -3.45
CA GLY A 169 -7.66 25.29 -4.11
C GLY A 169 -7.64 25.21 -5.65
N LEU A 170 -8.54 24.44 -6.28
CA LEU A 170 -8.64 24.42 -7.72
C LEU A 170 -9.47 25.59 -8.26
N THR A 171 -9.14 26.04 -9.47
CA THR A 171 -9.75 27.21 -10.15
C THR A 171 -10.41 26.80 -11.48
N GLY A 172 -11.00 27.77 -12.16
CA GLY A 172 -11.62 27.58 -13.48
C GLY A 172 -12.78 26.58 -13.42
N ALA A 173 -12.82 25.64 -14.35
CA ALA A 173 -13.90 24.64 -14.46
C ALA A 173 -14.02 23.70 -13.26
N TRP A 174 -13.09 23.72 -12.31
CA TRP A 174 -13.06 22.88 -11.14
C TRP A 174 -13.67 23.52 -9.89
N VAL A 175 -13.82 24.83 -9.86
CA VAL A 175 -14.20 25.60 -8.66
C VAL A 175 -15.50 25.12 -8.02
N ASN A 176 -16.52 24.84 -8.83
CA ASN A 176 -17.85 24.45 -8.36
C ASN A 176 -18.11 22.93 -8.45
N ARG A 177 -17.08 22.12 -8.77
CA ARG A 177 -17.25 20.67 -8.83
C ARG A 177 -17.23 20.09 -7.43
N ASP A 178 -18.28 19.35 -7.08
CA ASP A 178 -18.33 18.60 -5.83
C ASP A 178 -17.27 17.50 -5.80
N VAL A 179 -16.69 17.27 -4.63
CA VAL A 179 -15.75 16.17 -4.41
C VAL A 179 -16.53 14.88 -4.16
N GLN A 180 -16.33 13.88 -5.00
CA GLN A 180 -16.95 12.57 -4.85
C GLN A 180 -16.02 11.63 -4.10
N LEU A 181 -16.46 11.14 -2.94
CA LEU A 181 -15.62 10.40 -1.98
C LEU A 181 -15.77 8.90 -2.14
N PHE A 182 -14.64 8.19 -2.26
CA PHE A 182 -14.59 6.73 -2.28
C PHE A 182 -13.66 6.22 -1.20
N GLY A 183 -14.15 5.28 -0.38
CA GLY A 183 -13.39 4.69 0.72
C GLY A 183 -13.61 3.20 0.84
N ARG A 184 -13.12 2.64 1.93
CA ARG A 184 -13.29 1.24 2.27
C ARG A 184 -14.32 1.11 3.40
N ASN A 185 -14.91 -0.06 3.52
CA ASN A 185 -15.79 -0.39 4.65
C ASN A 185 -15.00 -0.66 5.95
N SER A 186 -15.70 -0.74 7.07
CA SER A 186 -15.10 -0.85 8.42
C SER A 186 -14.35 -2.16 8.70
N VAL A 187 -14.56 -3.22 7.90
CA VAL A 187 -13.83 -4.50 8.00
C VAL A 187 -12.40 -4.36 7.46
N SER A 188 -12.18 -3.39 6.57
CA SER A 188 -10.89 -3.11 5.98
C SER A 188 -9.87 -2.58 7.00
N GLY A 189 -8.66 -3.15 6.98
CA GLY A 189 -7.53 -2.58 7.73
C GLY A 189 -7.11 -1.21 7.20
N THR A 190 -7.27 -0.99 5.89
CA THR A 190 -6.98 0.29 5.23
C THR A 190 -7.92 1.39 5.69
N TYR A 191 -9.23 1.08 5.87
CA TYR A 191 -10.18 2.00 6.52
C TYR A 191 -9.68 2.43 7.90
N GLY A 192 -9.33 1.48 8.76
CA GLY A 192 -8.88 1.77 10.12
C GLY A 192 -7.55 2.53 10.17
N TYR A 193 -6.62 2.21 9.27
CA TYR A 193 -5.34 2.90 9.16
C TYR A 193 -5.53 4.35 8.69
N PHE A 194 -6.32 4.57 7.63
CA PHE A 194 -6.61 5.89 7.09
C PHE A 194 -7.34 6.76 8.13
N LYS A 195 -8.37 6.22 8.81
CA LYS A 195 -9.05 6.89 9.93
C LYS A 195 -8.06 7.38 10.99
N LYS A 196 -7.12 6.51 11.38
CA LYS A 196 -6.12 6.83 12.42
C LYS A 196 -5.12 7.89 11.97
N LYS A 197 -4.62 7.79 10.75
CA LYS A 197 -3.49 8.57 10.26
C LYS A 197 -3.88 9.84 9.52
N SER A 198 -4.96 9.79 8.75
CA SER A 198 -5.39 10.90 7.89
C SER A 198 -6.55 11.68 8.46
N LEU A 199 -7.37 11.08 9.36
CA LEU A 199 -8.50 11.76 9.99
C LEU A 199 -8.27 12.00 11.48
N CYS A 200 -7.06 11.80 12.00
CA CYS A 200 -6.72 11.96 13.43
C CYS A 200 -7.72 11.24 14.34
N LYS A 201 -8.19 10.05 13.94
CA LYS A 201 -9.26 9.26 14.55
C LYS A 201 -10.65 9.93 14.47
N GLY A 202 -10.83 10.96 13.64
CA GLY A 202 -12.12 11.58 13.35
C GLY A 202 -13.06 10.64 12.60
N ASP A 203 -14.32 11.05 12.44
CA ASP A 203 -15.33 10.26 11.78
C ASP A 203 -15.41 10.60 10.29
N TYR A 204 -15.61 9.60 9.46
CA TYR A 204 -15.83 9.80 8.04
C TYR A 204 -17.13 10.57 7.79
N LYS A 205 -17.18 11.31 6.69
CA LYS A 205 -18.44 11.84 6.17
C LYS A 205 -19.35 10.69 5.76
N ASN A 206 -20.64 10.87 5.93
CA ASN A 206 -21.67 9.91 5.48
C ASN A 206 -21.80 9.84 3.94
N THR A 207 -21.18 10.79 3.23
CA THR A 207 -21.11 10.82 1.76
C THR A 207 -19.95 9.99 1.21
N VAL A 208 -19.12 9.37 2.05
CA VAL A 208 -18.09 8.43 1.58
C VAL A 208 -18.76 7.18 1.05
N ASN A 209 -18.58 6.94 -0.26
CA ASN A 209 -19.06 5.73 -0.92
C ASN A 209 -18.13 4.56 -0.56
N GLU A 210 -18.60 3.70 0.34
CA GLU A 210 -17.82 2.57 0.83
C GLU A 210 -17.71 1.46 -0.21
N GLN A 211 -16.48 1.05 -0.51
CA GLN A 211 -16.16 0.00 -1.46
C GLN A 211 -15.70 -1.28 -0.75
N PRO A 212 -16.06 -2.46 -1.25
CA PRO A 212 -15.68 -3.73 -0.64
C PRO A 212 -14.18 -4.03 -0.77
N GLY A 213 -13.53 -3.57 -1.85
CA GLY A 213 -12.14 -3.89 -2.18
C GLY A 213 -11.28 -2.69 -2.54
N SER A 214 -9.97 -2.91 -2.54
CA SER A 214 -8.96 -1.91 -2.94
C SER A 214 -9.07 -1.56 -4.42
N ALA A 215 -9.26 -2.58 -5.27
CA ALA A 215 -9.48 -2.40 -6.71
C ALA A 215 -10.74 -1.59 -7.01
N SER A 216 -11.84 -1.84 -6.27
CA SER A 216 -13.12 -1.13 -6.46
C SER A 216 -12.99 0.36 -6.16
N VAL A 217 -12.21 0.76 -5.13
CA VAL A 217 -11.93 2.18 -4.88
C VAL A 217 -11.22 2.82 -6.08
N VAL A 218 -10.15 2.18 -6.55
CA VAL A 218 -9.37 2.71 -7.69
C VAL A 218 -10.24 2.80 -8.95
N GLN A 219 -11.05 1.77 -9.23
CA GLN A 219 -11.98 1.78 -10.36
C GLN A 219 -13.01 2.90 -10.26
N SER A 220 -13.58 3.12 -9.08
CA SER A 220 -14.56 4.19 -8.86
C SER A 220 -13.95 5.58 -9.08
N VAL A 221 -12.70 5.79 -8.62
CA VAL A 221 -11.96 7.03 -8.88
C VAL A 221 -11.62 7.18 -10.37
N ALA A 222 -11.23 6.08 -11.04
CA ALA A 222 -10.89 6.06 -12.45
C ALA A 222 -12.05 6.44 -13.37
N THR A 223 -13.29 6.18 -12.95
CA THR A 223 -14.52 6.47 -13.71
C THR A 223 -15.20 7.77 -13.29
N SER A 224 -14.69 8.44 -12.24
CA SER A 224 -15.25 9.70 -11.74
C SER A 224 -14.22 10.83 -11.85
N ILE A 225 -14.48 11.79 -12.75
CA ILE A 225 -13.61 12.96 -12.94
C ILE A 225 -13.45 13.78 -11.64
N ASN A 226 -14.48 13.80 -10.80
CA ASN A 226 -14.52 14.51 -9.51
C ASN A 226 -14.09 13.62 -8.34
N GLY A 227 -13.72 12.37 -8.63
CA GLY A 227 -13.45 11.35 -7.62
C GLY A 227 -12.16 11.57 -6.87
N ILE A 228 -12.20 11.25 -5.57
CA ILE A 228 -11.05 11.07 -4.70
C ILE A 228 -11.28 9.83 -3.83
N GLY A 229 -10.25 9.02 -3.66
CA GLY A 229 -10.33 7.81 -2.85
C GLY A 229 -8.97 7.43 -2.29
N TYR A 230 -8.91 6.38 -1.46
CA TYR A 230 -7.64 5.88 -0.93
C TYR A 230 -7.51 4.37 -1.08
N SER A 231 -6.34 3.92 -1.51
CA SER A 231 -6.02 2.50 -1.69
C SER A 231 -4.51 2.28 -1.64
N GLY A 232 -4.08 1.02 -1.47
CA GLY A 232 -2.67 0.66 -1.53
C GLY A 232 -2.03 1.01 -2.87
N ILE A 233 -0.73 1.35 -2.85
CA ILE A 233 -0.01 1.77 -4.05
C ILE A 233 0.02 0.69 -5.13
N GLY A 234 -0.01 -0.59 -4.76
CA GLY A 234 -0.06 -1.73 -5.69
C GLY A 234 -1.31 -1.78 -6.58
N TYR A 235 -2.37 -1.07 -6.21
CA TYR A 235 -3.60 -1.00 -7.03
C TYR A 235 -3.63 0.16 -8.02
N LYS A 236 -2.55 0.95 -8.12
CA LYS A 236 -2.47 2.08 -9.05
C LYS A 236 -2.65 1.64 -10.51
N THR A 237 -3.55 2.31 -11.22
CA THR A 237 -3.73 2.15 -12.69
C THR A 237 -3.36 3.42 -13.43
N SER A 238 -3.29 3.37 -14.76
CA SER A 238 -3.03 4.54 -15.61
C SER A 238 -4.16 5.57 -15.61
N SER A 239 -5.36 5.20 -15.17
CA SER A 239 -6.55 6.08 -15.11
C SER A 239 -6.63 6.91 -13.83
N VAL A 240 -5.74 6.66 -12.86
CA VAL A 240 -5.67 7.42 -11.62
C VAL A 240 -4.24 7.91 -11.36
N ARG A 241 -4.12 8.97 -10.58
CA ARG A 241 -2.84 9.41 -10.05
C ARG A 241 -2.87 9.53 -8.53
N ALA A 242 -1.76 9.21 -7.89
CA ALA A 242 -1.57 9.46 -6.48
C ALA A 242 -1.30 10.95 -6.26
N VAL A 243 -1.98 11.54 -5.29
CA VAL A 243 -1.78 12.92 -4.86
C VAL A 243 -0.56 12.98 -3.96
N PRO A 244 0.44 13.84 -4.22
CA PRO A 244 1.51 14.10 -3.27
C PRO A 244 0.97 14.61 -1.95
N LEU A 245 1.50 14.13 -0.82
CA LEU A 245 1.01 14.48 0.52
C LEU A 245 2.08 15.13 1.37
N SER A 246 1.71 16.12 2.19
CA SER A 246 2.56 16.68 3.24
C SER A 246 2.02 16.35 4.63
N LYS A 247 2.93 16.24 5.61
CA LYS A 247 2.57 15.95 7.00
C LYS A 247 1.79 17.09 7.66
N LYS A 248 2.09 18.34 7.27
CA LYS A 248 1.47 19.55 7.81
C LYS A 248 1.18 20.56 6.69
N PRO A 249 0.21 21.46 6.88
CA PRO A 249 0.02 22.60 5.99
C PRO A 249 1.31 23.42 5.82
N GLY A 250 1.51 23.96 4.63
CA GLY A 250 2.69 24.79 4.31
C GLY A 250 3.98 24.00 4.03
N GLN A 251 4.01 22.69 4.27
CA GLN A 251 5.14 21.85 3.86
C GLN A 251 4.97 21.41 2.40
N THR A 252 6.09 21.21 1.71
CA THR A 252 6.10 20.65 0.36
C THR A 252 5.51 19.25 0.35
N PRO A 253 4.47 18.97 -0.45
CA PRO A 253 3.94 17.64 -0.59
C PRO A 253 4.94 16.66 -1.21
N VAL A 254 4.97 15.44 -0.72
CA VAL A 254 5.90 14.37 -1.09
C VAL A 254 5.15 13.28 -1.84
N GLU A 255 5.72 12.80 -2.95
CA GLU A 255 5.14 11.73 -3.75
C GLU A 255 5.20 10.37 -3.04
N ALA A 256 4.23 9.50 -3.37
CA ALA A 256 4.16 8.12 -2.88
C ALA A 256 5.18 7.21 -3.61
N THR A 257 6.47 7.56 -3.54
CA THR A 257 7.57 6.79 -4.13
C THR A 257 8.14 5.76 -3.15
N PRO A 258 8.81 4.72 -3.64
CA PRO A 258 9.50 3.75 -2.78
C PRO A 258 10.49 4.41 -1.81
N VAL A 259 11.29 5.35 -2.28
CA VAL A 259 12.27 6.07 -1.43
C VAL A 259 11.55 6.81 -0.31
N ASN A 260 10.56 7.62 -0.62
CA ASN A 260 9.83 8.43 0.36
C ASN A 260 9.02 7.56 1.34
N ALA A 261 8.59 6.37 0.91
CA ALA A 261 7.91 5.42 1.78
C ALA A 261 8.87 4.77 2.78
N VAL A 262 10.06 4.37 2.33
CA VAL A 262 11.09 3.71 3.18
C VAL A 262 11.70 4.70 4.16
N THR A 263 12.00 5.93 3.74
CA THR A 263 12.54 6.99 4.62
C THR A 263 11.50 7.52 5.61
N GLY A 264 10.19 7.26 5.37
CA GLY A 264 9.09 7.79 6.18
C GLY A 264 8.77 9.26 5.90
N ASP A 265 9.23 9.81 4.78
CA ASP A 265 8.89 11.16 4.33
C ASP A 265 7.45 11.22 3.83
N TYR A 266 7.00 10.18 3.11
CA TYR A 266 5.60 10.05 2.73
C TYR A 266 4.74 9.72 3.97
N PRO A 267 3.71 10.52 4.30
CA PRO A 267 3.04 10.46 5.60
C PRO A 267 2.21 9.19 5.83
N LEU A 268 1.79 8.50 4.76
CA LEU A 268 0.92 7.33 4.82
C LEU A 268 1.65 6.02 4.51
N SER A 269 2.95 5.96 4.77
CA SER A 269 3.74 4.73 4.65
C SER A 269 3.40 3.76 5.77
N ARG A 270 3.29 2.47 5.44
CA ARG A 270 3.01 1.41 6.41
C ARG A 270 3.62 0.08 5.99
N TYR A 271 3.87 -0.80 6.95
CA TYR A 271 4.05 -2.22 6.67
C TYR A 271 2.72 -2.91 6.38
N LEU A 272 2.74 -3.85 5.46
CA LEU A 272 1.77 -4.92 5.32
C LEU A 272 2.28 -6.13 6.10
N TYR A 273 1.39 -6.83 6.78
CA TYR A 273 1.75 -7.90 7.70
C TYR A 273 1.10 -9.22 7.31
N VAL A 274 1.79 -10.30 7.65
CA VAL A 274 1.22 -11.62 7.82
C VAL A 274 1.31 -11.99 9.29
N TYR A 275 0.21 -12.35 9.90
CA TYR A 275 0.18 -12.89 11.26
C TYR A 275 0.11 -14.40 11.24
N VAL A 276 0.85 -15.03 12.16
CA VAL A 276 0.88 -16.49 12.33
C VAL A 276 0.77 -16.85 13.81
N ASN A 277 0.22 -18.07 14.06
CA ASN A 277 0.20 -18.67 15.39
C ASN A 277 1.56 -19.37 15.64
N LYS A 278 2.48 -18.65 16.28
CA LYS A 278 3.80 -19.19 16.66
C LYS A 278 3.93 -19.20 18.17
N ALA A 279 3.89 -20.38 18.78
CA ALA A 279 4.13 -20.53 20.21
C ALA A 279 5.59 -20.15 20.58
N PRO A 280 5.82 -19.56 21.77
CA PRO A 280 7.15 -19.33 22.26
C PRO A 280 8.02 -20.61 22.27
N ASN A 281 9.27 -20.49 21.88
CA ASN A 281 10.25 -21.60 21.89
C ASN A 281 9.85 -22.83 21.04
N LYS A 282 8.81 -22.73 20.20
CA LYS A 282 8.45 -23.77 19.22
C LYS A 282 8.62 -23.23 17.80
N PRO A 283 9.08 -24.03 16.84
CA PRO A 283 9.11 -23.63 15.44
C PRO A 283 7.67 -23.46 14.91
N LEU A 284 7.51 -22.78 13.81
CA LEU A 284 6.29 -22.85 13.00
C LEU A 284 6.09 -24.28 12.48
N SER A 285 4.84 -24.60 12.09
CA SER A 285 4.60 -25.84 11.34
C SER A 285 5.49 -25.85 10.09
N PRO A 286 5.93 -27.02 9.60
CA PRO A 286 6.77 -27.09 8.41
C PRO A 286 6.18 -26.35 7.20
N LEU A 287 4.88 -26.45 6.99
CA LEU A 287 4.16 -25.80 5.90
C LEU A 287 4.15 -24.27 6.06
N ASP A 288 3.76 -23.77 7.25
CA ASP A 288 3.70 -22.33 7.52
C ASP A 288 5.11 -21.70 7.46
N ARG A 289 6.11 -22.43 7.98
CA ARG A 289 7.52 -22.01 7.95
C ARG A 289 8.01 -21.83 6.53
N GLU A 290 7.80 -22.83 5.67
CA GLU A 290 8.25 -22.76 4.27
C GLU A 290 7.52 -21.67 3.48
N PHE A 291 6.22 -21.48 3.71
CA PHE A 291 5.48 -20.38 3.08
C PHE A 291 6.05 -19.01 3.50
N VAL A 292 6.26 -18.78 4.79
CA VAL A 292 6.84 -17.53 5.30
C VAL A 292 8.28 -17.35 4.78
N LYS A 293 9.07 -18.42 4.71
CA LYS A 293 10.43 -18.41 4.17
C LYS A 293 10.42 -17.98 2.69
N LEU A 294 9.50 -18.51 1.87
CA LEU A 294 9.34 -18.06 0.49
C LEU A 294 8.98 -16.58 0.43
N VAL A 295 7.98 -16.13 1.19
CA VAL A 295 7.52 -14.72 1.21
C VAL A 295 8.66 -13.75 1.57
N LEU A 296 9.51 -14.11 2.52
CA LEU A 296 10.65 -13.29 2.98
C LEU A 296 11.88 -13.44 2.10
N SER A 297 11.94 -14.39 1.18
CA SER A 297 13.08 -14.59 0.28
C SER A 297 13.13 -13.54 -0.84
N LYS A 298 14.25 -13.51 -1.55
CA LYS A 298 14.42 -12.67 -2.76
C LYS A 298 13.29 -12.91 -3.76
N ALA A 299 12.96 -14.16 -4.06
CA ALA A 299 11.86 -14.50 -4.98
C ALA A 299 10.49 -14.00 -4.47
N GLY A 300 10.22 -14.11 -3.16
CA GLY A 300 9.00 -13.58 -2.56
C GLY A 300 8.93 -12.05 -2.59
N GLN A 301 10.05 -11.37 -2.46
CA GLN A 301 10.12 -9.90 -2.54
C GLN A 301 10.09 -9.38 -3.99
N GLU A 302 10.53 -10.18 -4.97
CA GLU A 302 10.31 -9.91 -6.40
C GLU A 302 8.80 -9.92 -6.75
N VAL A 303 8.03 -10.79 -6.11
CA VAL A 303 6.55 -10.78 -6.20
C VAL A 303 5.98 -9.47 -5.66
N VAL A 304 6.52 -8.95 -4.55
CA VAL A 304 6.09 -7.64 -3.97
C VAL A 304 6.27 -6.51 -4.99
N VAL A 305 7.42 -6.47 -5.65
CA VAL A 305 7.70 -5.48 -6.71
C VAL A 305 6.75 -5.66 -7.89
N LYS A 306 6.53 -6.90 -8.34
CA LYS A 306 5.62 -7.22 -9.45
C LYS A 306 4.19 -6.76 -9.18
N ASP A 307 3.72 -6.84 -7.94
CA ASP A 307 2.38 -6.38 -7.51
C ASP A 307 2.34 -4.86 -7.23
N GLY A 308 3.44 -4.13 -7.49
CA GLY A 308 3.51 -2.67 -7.35
C GLY A 308 3.70 -2.17 -5.92
N TYR A 309 3.95 -3.06 -4.96
CA TYR A 309 4.34 -2.68 -3.60
C TYR A 309 5.86 -2.53 -3.46
N ILE A 310 6.29 -2.15 -2.28
CA ILE A 310 7.70 -1.85 -2.00
C ILE A 310 8.28 -3.02 -1.21
N PRO A 311 9.38 -3.65 -1.69
CA PRO A 311 9.99 -4.78 -1.03
C PRO A 311 10.64 -4.37 0.29
N LEU A 312 10.79 -5.35 1.18
CA LEU A 312 11.49 -5.16 2.44
C LEU A 312 13.00 -5.05 2.22
N PRO A 313 13.71 -4.17 2.94
CA PRO A 313 15.17 -4.21 3.03
C PRO A 313 15.66 -5.53 3.66
N ALA A 314 16.80 -6.03 3.23
CA ALA A 314 17.42 -7.27 3.74
C ALA A 314 17.59 -7.26 5.27
N ALA A 315 17.97 -6.14 5.87
CA ALA A 315 18.09 -6.00 7.32
C ALA A 315 16.75 -6.22 8.05
N VAL A 316 15.64 -5.81 7.47
CA VAL A 316 14.29 -6.07 8.03
C VAL A 316 13.97 -7.55 7.94
N VAL A 317 14.22 -8.18 6.78
CA VAL A 317 14.02 -9.61 6.57
C VAL A 317 14.85 -10.44 7.53
N ALA A 318 16.15 -10.18 7.66
CA ALA A 318 17.05 -10.88 8.58
C ALA A 318 16.54 -10.84 10.03
N LYS A 319 16.07 -9.68 10.48
CA LYS A 319 15.45 -9.53 11.81
C LYS A 319 14.18 -10.40 11.97
N GLN A 320 13.35 -10.51 10.93
CA GLN A 320 12.15 -11.36 11.00
C GLN A 320 12.53 -12.85 11.00
N MET A 321 13.47 -13.25 10.15
CA MET A 321 13.96 -14.63 10.09
C MET A 321 14.52 -15.06 11.45
N ALA A 322 15.41 -14.27 12.06
CA ALA A 322 15.94 -14.52 13.40
C ALA A 322 14.84 -14.65 14.48
N LYS A 323 13.83 -13.76 14.45
CA LYS A 323 12.67 -13.81 15.37
C LYS A 323 11.87 -15.10 15.22
N LEU A 324 11.84 -15.68 14.03
CA LEU A 324 11.09 -16.90 13.71
C LEU A 324 11.91 -18.18 13.92
N GLY A 325 13.22 -18.05 14.18
CA GLY A 325 14.16 -19.19 14.28
C GLY A 325 14.46 -19.82 12.92
N MET A 326 14.61 -18.96 11.91
CA MET A 326 14.92 -19.35 10.53
C MET A 326 16.23 -18.75 10.07
#